data_aa225e7fab91450e3347800fdfe41388
#
_entry.id   aa225e7fab91450e3347800fdfe41388
#
_cell.length_a   1.000
_cell.length_b   1.000
_cell.length_c   1.000
_cell.angle_alpha   90.00
_cell.angle_beta   90.00
_cell.angle_gamma   90.00
#
_symmetry.space_group_name_H-M   'P 1'
#
loop_
_entity.id
_entity.type
_entity.pdbx_description
1 polymer ?
#
loop_
_entity_poly.entity_id
_entity_poly.type
_entity_poly.pdbx_seq_one_letter_code
_entity_poly.pdbx_strand_id
1 'polypeptide(L)'
;MSVMHMNFTSRSLTQKTDLWVVYPTPTLQDMIQHKDHYDPERLWPVVYMLHGAGGDGFEWIQRADIEPLCCKYGFIAVLPSCQLSFYNDTPDGRNFASYVAWELPSMIEATFHASRQAKDRYIMGYSMGGFGAVRIGLCNPDRYHKIASLSGCMDIAGFINAFEDNSIFRIHGALADWPDIQGGNNDSLALLDRAAARKAKGEYVPPMYHTVGRQDFIYEYSQAWRKKAQELGLDFIYTEGEGVHDFSYWNTRIDQEVLPFFFGNQQG
;
A
#
# COMPACT_ATOMS: atom_id res chain seq x y z
N MET A 1 19.26 12.36 -1.98
CA MET A 1 18.10 11.64 -1.38
C MET A 1 18.29 11.57 0.13
N SER A 2 17.21 11.65 0.88
CA SER A 2 17.28 11.57 2.35
C SER A 2 16.35 10.47 2.84
N VAL A 3 16.94 9.50 3.54
CA VAL A 3 16.22 8.48 4.30
C VAL A 3 16.17 8.93 5.75
N MET A 4 14.97 8.99 6.30
CA MET A 4 14.74 9.40 7.68
C MET A 4 14.06 8.28 8.45
N HIS A 5 14.58 7.99 9.63
CA HIS A 5 13.96 7.10 10.60
C HIS A 5 13.31 7.93 11.71
N MET A 6 12.06 7.67 11.97
CA MET A 6 11.29 8.30 13.03
C MET A 6 10.78 7.22 13.98
N ASN A 7 11.05 7.37 15.27
CA ASN A 7 10.44 6.56 16.33
C ASN A 7 9.61 7.47 17.21
N PHE A 8 8.30 7.27 17.22
CA PHE A 8 7.37 8.16 17.91
C PHE A 8 6.23 7.37 18.56
N THR A 9 5.53 8.00 19.49
CA THR A 9 4.33 7.42 20.09
C THR A 9 3.14 7.67 19.18
N SER A 10 2.60 6.60 18.58
CA SER A 10 1.38 6.67 17.81
C SER A 10 0.17 6.70 18.72
N ARG A 11 -0.75 7.62 18.43
CA ARG A 11 -2.02 7.72 19.12
C ARG A 11 -2.96 6.55 18.77
N SER A 12 -2.97 6.17 17.50
CA SER A 12 -3.81 5.06 17.02
C SER A 12 -3.33 3.71 17.54
N LEU A 13 -2.01 3.56 17.75
CA LEU A 13 -1.43 2.30 18.22
C LEU A 13 -1.23 2.27 19.73
N THR A 14 -1.36 3.41 20.43
CA THR A 14 -1.10 3.56 21.87
C THR A 14 0.29 3.09 22.33
N GLN A 15 1.25 3.06 21.40
CA GLN A 15 2.63 2.60 21.62
C GLN A 15 3.61 3.34 20.71
N LYS A 16 4.90 3.16 20.98
CA LYS A 16 5.95 3.59 20.04
C LYS A 16 5.93 2.72 18.79
N THR A 17 6.16 3.35 17.66
CA THR A 17 6.29 2.68 16.37
C THR A 17 7.37 3.33 15.52
N ASP A 18 7.91 2.56 14.59
CA ASP A 18 8.92 3.01 13.65
C ASP A 18 8.27 3.39 12.31
N LEU A 19 8.77 4.46 11.74
CA LEU A 19 8.40 4.98 10.45
C LEU A 19 9.65 5.37 9.69
N TRP A 20 9.77 4.90 8.46
CA TRP A 20 10.78 5.36 7.54
C TRP A 20 10.15 6.28 6.49
N VAL A 21 10.87 7.34 6.15
CA VAL A 21 10.44 8.30 5.13
C VAL A 21 11.60 8.51 4.17
N VAL A 22 11.33 8.32 2.88
CA VAL A 22 12.27 8.69 1.82
C VAL A 22 11.78 9.99 1.20
N TYR A 23 12.60 11.03 1.34
CA TYR A 23 12.30 12.36 0.83
C TYR A 23 13.12 12.68 -0.41
N PRO A 24 12.51 13.16 -1.51
CA PRO A 24 13.24 13.51 -2.72
C PRO A 24 14.12 14.74 -2.49
N THR A 25 15.42 14.53 -2.40
CA THR A 25 16.43 15.57 -2.36
C THR A 25 17.24 15.56 -3.66
N PRO A 26 17.86 16.68 -4.06
CA PRO A 26 18.55 16.77 -5.34
C PRO A 26 19.65 15.72 -5.46
N THR A 27 19.70 15.08 -6.61
CA THR A 27 20.85 14.28 -7.05
C THR A 27 21.94 15.17 -7.62
N LEU A 28 23.15 14.66 -7.83
CA LEU A 28 24.19 15.40 -8.54
C LEU A 28 23.72 15.84 -9.93
N GLN A 29 22.95 15.00 -10.63
CA GLN A 29 22.38 15.31 -11.94
C GLN A 29 21.38 16.47 -11.87
N ASP A 30 20.53 16.50 -10.85
CA ASP A 30 19.58 17.59 -10.64
C ASP A 30 20.31 18.90 -10.34
N MET A 31 21.39 18.85 -9.56
CA MET A 31 22.23 20.02 -9.28
C MET A 31 22.92 20.56 -10.56
N ILE A 32 23.43 19.66 -11.43
CA ILE A 32 23.99 20.05 -12.73
C ILE A 32 22.92 20.67 -13.64
N GLN A 33 21.69 20.18 -13.59
CA GLN A 33 20.57 20.68 -14.36
C GLN A 33 19.87 21.90 -13.72
N HIS A 34 20.39 22.39 -12.60
CA HIS A 34 19.83 23.51 -11.83
C HIS A 34 18.34 23.32 -11.47
N LYS A 35 17.90 22.08 -11.21
CA LYS A 35 16.55 21.81 -10.74
C LYS A 35 16.40 22.28 -9.29
N ASP A 36 15.38 23.07 -9.03
CA ASP A 36 15.07 23.52 -7.68
C ASP A 36 14.23 22.46 -6.95
N HIS A 37 14.85 21.80 -5.97
CA HIS A 37 14.19 20.84 -5.08
C HIS A 37 13.71 21.46 -3.77
N TYR A 38 14.14 22.69 -3.47
CA TYR A 38 13.86 23.36 -2.20
C TYR A 38 12.87 24.54 -2.36
N ASP A 39 12.15 24.57 -3.46
CA ASP A 39 11.06 25.52 -3.64
C ASP A 39 10.03 25.34 -2.51
N PRO A 40 9.83 26.34 -1.65
CA PRO A 40 8.92 26.28 -0.52
C PRO A 40 7.44 26.15 -0.93
N GLU A 41 7.11 26.51 -2.16
CA GLU A 41 5.75 26.37 -2.69
C GLU A 41 5.47 24.97 -3.28
N ARG A 42 6.53 24.16 -3.46
CA ARG A 42 6.41 22.82 -4.03
C ARG A 42 5.90 21.83 -2.98
N LEU A 43 4.73 21.28 -3.21
CA LEU A 43 4.18 20.19 -2.41
C LEU A 43 4.35 18.86 -3.16
N TRP A 44 4.93 17.87 -2.49
CA TRP A 44 5.19 16.56 -3.06
C TRP A 44 4.00 15.62 -2.91
N PRO A 45 3.64 14.81 -3.93
CA PRO A 45 2.75 13.69 -3.75
C PRO A 45 3.34 12.67 -2.78
N VAL A 46 2.48 11.86 -2.16
CA VAL A 46 2.86 10.90 -1.13
C VAL A 46 2.43 9.49 -1.52
N VAL A 47 3.33 8.53 -1.41
CA VAL A 47 3.04 7.10 -1.57
C VAL A 47 3.23 6.40 -0.22
N TYR A 48 2.15 5.88 0.33
CA TYR A 48 2.19 5.01 1.52
C TYR A 48 2.47 3.58 1.06
N MET A 49 3.59 3.01 1.51
CA MET A 49 4.09 1.72 1.05
C MET A 49 4.09 0.72 2.20
N LEU A 50 3.21 -0.25 2.13
CA LEU A 50 2.89 -1.19 3.19
C LEU A 50 3.70 -2.49 3.06
N HIS A 51 4.36 -2.91 4.13
CA HIS A 51 5.22 -4.11 4.16
C HIS A 51 4.42 -5.41 4.25
N GLY A 52 5.05 -6.54 3.94
CA GLY A 52 4.51 -7.88 4.06
C GLY A 52 4.53 -8.45 5.48
N ALA A 53 3.95 -9.64 5.66
CA ALA A 53 3.95 -10.35 6.94
C ALA A 53 5.39 -10.69 7.39
N GLY A 54 5.69 -10.42 8.65
CA GLY A 54 7.01 -10.66 9.24
C GLY A 54 8.07 -9.60 8.90
N GLY A 55 7.75 -8.61 8.04
CA GLY A 55 8.61 -7.48 7.72
C GLY A 55 8.30 -6.22 8.52
N ASP A 56 8.95 -5.14 8.13
CA ASP A 56 8.73 -3.79 8.64
C ASP A 56 8.92 -2.74 7.53
N GLY A 57 8.79 -1.47 7.88
CA GLY A 57 8.95 -0.37 6.92
C GLY A 57 10.36 -0.28 6.31
N PHE A 58 11.38 -0.74 7.02
CA PHE A 58 12.77 -0.72 6.56
C PHE A 58 13.04 -1.71 5.42
N GLU A 59 12.27 -2.78 5.32
CA GLU A 59 12.42 -3.78 4.27
C GLU A 59 12.31 -3.18 2.85
N TRP A 60 11.48 -2.16 2.68
CA TRP A 60 11.38 -1.42 1.43
C TRP A 60 12.72 -0.74 1.03
N ILE A 61 13.44 -0.19 2.01
CA ILE A 61 14.75 0.46 1.77
C ILE A 61 15.82 -0.58 1.48
N GLN A 62 15.78 -1.72 2.17
CA GLN A 62 16.79 -2.76 2.02
C GLN A 62 16.65 -3.55 0.71
N ARG A 63 15.43 -3.74 0.20
CA ARG A 63 15.14 -4.72 -0.85
C ARG A 63 14.59 -4.11 -2.14
N ALA A 64 14.14 -2.87 -2.10
CA ALA A 64 13.62 -2.15 -3.26
C ALA A 64 14.43 -0.88 -3.53
N ASP A 65 14.53 -0.49 -4.79
CA ASP A 65 15.24 0.72 -5.21
C ASP A 65 14.38 2.00 -5.00
N ILE A 66 13.79 2.14 -3.80
CA ILE A 66 12.83 3.21 -3.51
C ILE A 66 13.46 4.60 -3.56
N GLU A 67 14.71 4.73 -3.09
CA GLU A 67 15.39 6.03 -3.10
C GLU A 67 15.53 6.65 -4.50
N PRO A 68 16.12 5.98 -5.51
CA PRO A 68 16.19 6.54 -6.86
C PRO A 68 14.80 6.73 -7.48
N LEU A 69 13.82 5.88 -7.16
CA LEU A 69 12.46 6.00 -7.67
C LEU A 69 11.74 7.23 -7.11
N CYS A 70 11.93 7.57 -5.84
CA CYS A 70 11.39 8.80 -5.25
C CYS A 70 11.87 10.05 -6.01
N CYS A 71 13.13 10.07 -6.43
CA CYS A 71 13.66 11.18 -7.22
C CYS A 71 13.16 11.16 -8.67
N LYS A 72 13.14 9.98 -9.30
CA LYS A 72 12.70 9.82 -10.69
C LYS A 72 11.26 10.27 -10.89
N TYR A 73 10.36 9.89 -9.97
CA TYR A 73 8.93 10.19 -10.06
C TYR A 73 8.49 11.40 -9.24
N GLY A 74 9.33 11.91 -8.36
CA GLY A 74 9.05 13.10 -7.55
C GLY A 74 7.96 12.87 -6.50
N PHE A 75 8.19 11.97 -5.51
CA PHE A 75 7.25 11.70 -4.43
C PHE A 75 7.96 11.44 -3.10
N ILE A 76 7.22 11.60 -2.01
CA ILE A 76 7.64 11.17 -0.68
C ILE A 76 7.16 9.73 -0.48
N ALA A 77 8.08 8.78 -0.19
CA ALA A 77 7.69 7.45 0.26
C ALA A 77 7.55 7.42 1.78
N VAL A 78 6.43 6.88 2.26
CA VAL A 78 6.11 6.72 3.68
C VAL A 78 5.97 5.23 3.97
N LEU A 79 6.88 4.69 4.80
CA LEU A 79 7.12 3.27 5.00
C LEU A 79 6.85 2.92 6.48
N PRO A 80 5.58 2.73 6.88
CA PRO A 80 5.24 2.44 8.27
C PRO A 80 5.58 1.01 8.66
N SER A 81 5.98 0.80 9.94
CA SER A 81 6.07 -0.52 10.55
C SER A 81 4.76 -0.87 11.23
N CYS A 82 4.06 -1.87 10.74
CA CYS A 82 2.71 -2.25 11.17
C CYS A 82 2.61 -3.67 11.72
N GLN A 83 3.71 -4.29 12.08
CA GLN A 83 3.74 -5.65 12.65
C GLN A 83 3.00 -6.67 11.77
N LEU A 84 2.63 -7.82 12.32
CA LEU A 84 1.76 -8.80 11.66
C LEU A 84 0.28 -8.45 11.92
N SER A 85 -0.18 -7.32 11.43
CA SER A 85 -1.50 -6.78 11.73
C SER A 85 -2.54 -6.98 10.64
N PHE A 86 -2.11 -7.37 9.44
CA PHE A 86 -2.92 -7.30 8.22
C PHE A 86 -3.64 -5.94 8.07
N TYR A 87 -3.03 -4.90 8.67
CA TYR A 87 -3.53 -3.54 8.64
C TYR A 87 -4.95 -3.39 9.18
N ASN A 88 -5.28 -4.17 10.22
CA ASN A 88 -6.55 -4.13 10.93
C ASN A 88 -6.47 -3.26 12.19
N ASP A 89 -7.62 -2.75 12.59
CA ASP A 89 -7.83 -2.26 13.94
C ASP A 89 -8.12 -3.49 14.83
N THR A 90 -7.35 -3.67 15.89
CA THR A 90 -7.40 -4.87 16.73
C THR A 90 -8.20 -4.63 18.01
N PRO A 91 -8.82 -5.67 18.60
CA PRO A 91 -9.63 -5.52 19.81
C PRO A 91 -8.83 -5.02 21.02
N ASP A 92 -7.51 -5.18 21.04
CA ASP A 92 -6.62 -4.69 22.08
C ASP A 92 -6.25 -3.20 21.96
N GLY A 93 -6.86 -2.49 21.00
CA GLY A 93 -6.72 -1.05 20.82
C GLY A 93 -5.55 -0.62 19.92
N ARG A 94 -4.84 -1.57 19.26
CA ARG A 94 -3.85 -1.24 18.24
C ARG A 94 -4.53 -1.08 16.89
N ASN A 95 -4.81 0.17 16.53
CA ASN A 95 -5.65 0.50 15.37
C ASN A 95 -4.78 0.79 14.14
N PHE A 96 -4.25 -0.26 13.49
CA PHE A 96 -3.32 -0.14 12.37
C PHE A 96 -3.98 0.43 11.10
N ALA A 97 -5.25 0.11 10.84
CA ALA A 97 -5.97 0.71 9.72
C ALA A 97 -6.17 2.22 9.92
N SER A 98 -6.58 2.61 11.13
CA SER A 98 -6.75 4.01 11.51
C SER A 98 -5.41 4.76 11.51
N TYR A 99 -4.34 4.11 11.95
CA TYR A 99 -2.98 4.64 11.89
C TYR A 99 -2.58 5.01 10.45
N VAL A 100 -2.70 4.08 9.52
CA VAL A 100 -2.29 4.28 8.13
C VAL A 100 -3.25 5.23 7.40
N ALA A 101 -4.57 5.11 7.62
CA ALA A 101 -5.55 5.90 6.89
C ALA A 101 -5.65 7.35 7.37
N TRP A 102 -5.37 7.63 8.65
CA TRP A 102 -5.68 8.92 9.26
C TRP A 102 -4.50 9.59 9.96
N GLU A 103 -3.83 8.88 10.87
CA GLU A 103 -2.76 9.48 11.68
C GLU A 103 -1.53 9.79 10.85
N LEU A 104 -1.05 8.83 10.05
CA LEU A 104 0.11 9.03 9.18
C LEU A 104 -0.06 10.18 8.19
N PRO A 105 -1.17 10.28 7.41
CA PRO A 105 -1.36 11.42 6.53
C PRO A 105 -1.30 12.75 7.27
N SER A 106 -1.97 12.85 8.42
CA SER A 106 -1.98 14.09 9.21
C SER A 106 -0.59 14.47 9.70
N MET A 107 0.22 13.48 10.13
CA MET A 107 1.58 13.70 10.61
C MET A 107 2.52 14.09 9.45
N ILE A 108 2.46 13.37 8.34
CA ILE A 108 3.31 13.62 7.17
C ILE A 108 3.04 15.01 6.58
N GLU A 109 1.76 15.37 6.44
CA GLU A 109 1.33 16.68 5.92
C GLU A 109 1.67 17.85 6.85
N ALA A 110 1.82 17.59 8.14
CA ALA A 110 2.25 18.59 9.11
C ALA A 110 3.78 18.73 9.22
N THR A 111 4.52 17.66 8.88
CA THR A 111 5.98 17.60 9.10
C THR A 111 6.77 17.88 7.84
N PHE A 112 6.26 17.49 6.67
CA PHE A 112 6.95 17.57 5.39
C PHE A 112 6.19 18.48 4.41
N HIS A 113 6.87 18.90 3.34
CA HIS A 113 6.23 19.60 2.20
C HIS A 113 5.41 18.61 1.37
N ALA A 114 4.44 17.97 1.98
CA ALA A 114 3.56 16.95 1.40
C ALA A 114 2.24 17.58 0.95
N SER A 115 1.74 17.16 -0.21
CA SER A 115 0.40 17.58 -0.67
C SER A 115 -0.68 17.03 0.27
N ARG A 116 -1.65 17.87 0.58
CA ARG A 116 -2.84 17.51 1.38
C ARG A 116 -4.00 17.01 0.53
N GLN A 117 -3.84 17.04 -0.79
CA GLN A 117 -4.92 16.68 -1.70
C GLN A 117 -4.99 15.18 -1.91
N ALA A 118 -6.20 14.61 -1.91
CA ALA A 118 -6.40 13.18 -2.13
C ALA A 118 -5.85 12.71 -3.49
N LYS A 119 -5.89 13.56 -4.52
CA LYS A 119 -5.35 13.25 -5.86
C LYS A 119 -3.83 13.04 -5.89
N ASP A 120 -3.12 13.48 -4.87
CA ASP A 120 -1.67 13.37 -4.73
C ASP A 120 -1.28 12.33 -3.66
N ARG A 121 -2.25 11.54 -3.16
CA ARG A 121 -2.05 10.52 -2.15
C ARG A 121 -2.30 9.14 -2.72
N TYR A 122 -1.29 8.28 -2.64
CA TYR A 122 -1.29 6.94 -3.20
C TYR A 122 -1.01 5.93 -2.09
N ILE A 123 -1.52 4.71 -2.27
CA ILE A 123 -1.23 3.60 -1.35
C ILE A 123 -0.87 2.35 -2.14
N MET A 124 0.20 1.68 -1.73
CA MET A 124 0.60 0.40 -2.28
C MET A 124 1.20 -0.50 -1.21
N GLY A 125 1.38 -1.76 -1.54
CA GLY A 125 2.06 -2.69 -0.64
C GLY A 125 2.29 -4.05 -1.30
N TYR A 126 3.08 -4.89 -0.65
CA TYR A 126 3.30 -6.26 -1.09
C TYR A 126 2.77 -7.26 -0.07
N SER A 127 2.32 -8.44 -0.52
CA SER A 127 1.85 -9.52 0.35
C SER A 127 0.73 -9.04 1.30
N MET A 128 0.92 -9.19 2.62
CA MET A 128 0.04 -8.60 3.65
C MET A 128 -0.23 -7.10 3.38
N GLY A 129 0.80 -6.34 2.98
CA GLY A 129 0.66 -4.92 2.65
C GLY A 129 -0.12 -4.67 1.37
N GLY A 130 -0.06 -5.60 0.41
CA GLY A 130 -0.87 -5.54 -0.82
C GLY A 130 -2.37 -5.69 -0.52
N PHE A 131 -2.72 -6.63 0.36
CA PHE A 131 -4.07 -6.73 0.91
C PHE A 131 -4.45 -5.47 1.69
N GLY A 132 -3.57 -5.01 2.58
CA GLY A 132 -3.77 -3.80 3.38
C GLY A 132 -4.02 -2.56 2.55
N ALA A 133 -3.28 -2.38 1.45
CA ALA A 133 -3.46 -1.25 0.54
C ALA A 133 -4.86 -1.24 -0.11
N VAL A 134 -5.32 -2.40 -0.60
CA VAL A 134 -6.67 -2.53 -1.17
C VAL A 134 -7.73 -2.29 -0.10
N ARG A 135 -7.60 -2.92 1.07
CA ARG A 135 -8.52 -2.77 2.18
C ARG A 135 -8.63 -1.32 2.63
N ILE A 136 -7.53 -0.67 2.94
CA ILE A 136 -7.52 0.72 3.41
C ILE A 136 -8.03 1.66 2.32
N GLY A 137 -7.57 1.50 1.09
CA GLY A 137 -7.96 2.35 -0.02
C GLY A 137 -9.44 2.27 -0.37
N LEU A 138 -10.02 1.06 -0.40
CA LEU A 138 -11.44 0.87 -0.70
C LEU A 138 -12.36 1.20 0.49
N CYS A 139 -11.89 1.06 1.73
CA CYS A 139 -12.62 1.54 2.91
C CYS A 139 -12.60 3.08 3.04
N ASN A 140 -11.64 3.76 2.41
CA ASN A 140 -11.46 5.21 2.47
C ASN A 140 -11.27 5.81 1.07
N PRO A 141 -12.21 5.59 0.13
CA PRO A 141 -12.01 5.87 -1.30
C PRO A 141 -11.75 7.35 -1.60
N ASP A 142 -12.27 8.27 -0.80
CA ASP A 142 -12.08 9.71 -1.02
C ASP A 142 -10.71 10.21 -0.51
N ARG A 143 -9.90 9.34 0.07
CA ARG A 143 -8.60 9.72 0.64
C ARG A 143 -7.42 9.38 -0.26
N TYR A 144 -7.57 8.46 -1.20
CA TYR A 144 -6.48 7.98 -2.05
C TYR A 144 -6.83 8.15 -3.52
N HIS A 145 -5.85 8.60 -4.30
CA HIS A 145 -6.01 8.74 -5.75
C HIS A 145 -6.00 7.40 -6.46
N LYS A 146 -5.04 6.54 -6.13
CA LYS A 146 -4.92 5.20 -6.72
C LYS A 146 -4.38 4.20 -5.69
N ILE A 147 -4.65 2.93 -5.94
CA ILE A 147 -4.27 1.80 -5.08
C ILE A 147 -3.46 0.81 -5.91
N ALA A 148 -2.34 0.30 -5.38
CA ALA A 148 -1.60 -0.79 -6.01
C ALA A 148 -1.30 -1.92 -5.03
N SER A 149 -1.36 -3.15 -5.53
CA SER A 149 -1.09 -4.37 -4.76
C SER A 149 -0.12 -5.27 -5.52
N LEU A 150 0.96 -5.63 -4.86
CA LEU A 150 1.97 -6.56 -5.31
C LEU A 150 1.78 -7.87 -4.55
N SER A 151 1.35 -8.92 -5.22
CA SER A 151 1.11 -10.23 -4.58
C SER A 151 0.28 -10.12 -3.28
N GLY A 152 -0.75 -9.27 -3.24
CA GLY A 152 -1.65 -9.18 -2.10
C GLY A 152 -2.54 -10.41 -2.01
N CYS A 153 -2.70 -10.98 -0.80
CA CYS A 153 -3.60 -12.11 -0.58
C CYS A 153 -5.06 -11.62 -0.59
N MET A 154 -5.72 -11.68 -1.74
CA MET A 154 -7.04 -11.09 -1.92
C MET A 154 -8.17 -11.97 -1.38
N ASP A 155 -8.05 -13.28 -1.42
CA ASP A 155 -8.96 -14.21 -0.71
C ASP A 155 -8.34 -14.63 0.61
N ILE A 156 -8.41 -13.76 1.60
CA ILE A 156 -7.82 -14.02 2.91
C ILE A 156 -8.55 -15.16 3.65
N ALA A 157 -9.86 -15.31 3.43
CA ALA A 157 -10.65 -16.38 4.03
C ALA A 157 -10.23 -17.76 3.48
N GLY A 158 -10.11 -17.85 2.15
CA GLY A 158 -9.61 -19.06 1.50
C GLY A 158 -8.18 -19.39 1.92
N PHE A 159 -7.32 -18.37 2.00
CA PHE A 159 -5.93 -18.53 2.45
C PHE A 159 -5.85 -19.08 3.88
N ILE A 160 -6.58 -18.52 4.84
CA ILE A 160 -6.59 -19.00 6.22
C ILE A 160 -7.11 -20.44 6.32
N ASN A 161 -8.16 -20.76 5.56
CA ASN A 161 -8.76 -22.09 5.60
C ASN A 161 -7.88 -23.18 4.97
N ALA A 162 -6.99 -22.81 4.03
CA ALA A 162 -6.08 -23.76 3.39
C ALA A 162 -4.91 -24.20 4.29
N PHE A 163 -4.62 -23.49 5.36
CA PHE A 163 -3.55 -23.83 6.29
C PHE A 163 -4.13 -24.56 7.50
N GLU A 164 -3.85 -25.85 7.64
CA GLU A 164 -4.26 -26.66 8.80
C GLU A 164 -3.68 -26.13 10.12
N ASP A 165 -2.44 -25.62 10.07
CA ASP A 165 -1.81 -24.91 11.19
C ASP A 165 -1.79 -23.39 10.95
N ASN A 166 -2.84 -22.73 11.38
CA ASN A 166 -2.94 -21.28 11.38
C ASN A 166 -2.17 -20.60 12.53
N SER A 167 -1.30 -21.32 13.23
CA SER A 167 -0.64 -20.86 14.46
C SER A 167 0.12 -19.54 14.25
N ILE A 168 0.83 -19.38 13.12
CA ILE A 168 1.56 -18.16 12.78
C ILE A 168 0.63 -16.95 12.69
N PHE A 169 -0.54 -17.10 12.08
CA PHE A 169 -1.50 -16.02 11.89
C PHE A 169 -2.42 -15.81 13.10
N ARG A 170 -2.68 -16.85 13.89
CA ARG A 170 -3.52 -16.79 15.09
C ARG A 170 -2.78 -16.29 16.32
N ILE A 171 -1.52 -16.67 16.50
CA ILE A 171 -0.71 -16.34 17.68
C ILE A 171 -0.59 -14.81 17.88
N HIS A 172 -0.65 -14.03 16.80
CA HIS A 172 -0.47 -12.58 16.86
C HIS A 172 -1.77 -11.78 16.93
N GLY A 173 -2.91 -12.41 17.13
CA GLY A 173 -4.20 -11.72 17.29
C GLY A 173 -4.71 -11.02 16.04
N ALA A 174 -3.87 -10.91 15.01
CA ALA A 174 -4.19 -10.15 13.81
C ALA A 174 -5.36 -10.74 12.99
N LEU A 175 -5.59 -12.06 13.16
CA LEU A 175 -6.62 -12.81 12.44
C LEU A 175 -7.52 -13.61 13.39
N ALA A 176 -7.15 -13.75 14.68
CA ALA A 176 -7.81 -14.65 15.62
C ALA A 176 -9.27 -14.27 15.91
N ASP A 177 -9.57 -12.97 15.83
CA ASP A 177 -10.89 -12.42 16.12
C ASP A 177 -11.50 -11.77 14.88
N TRP A 178 -11.39 -12.40 13.72
CA TRP A 178 -12.08 -11.96 12.52
C TRP A 178 -13.50 -12.56 12.44
N PRO A 179 -14.45 -12.12 13.27
CA PRO A 179 -15.83 -12.56 13.14
C PRO A 179 -16.44 -12.16 11.79
N ASP A 180 -15.85 -11.15 11.13
CA ASP A 180 -16.42 -10.47 9.98
C ASP A 180 -15.54 -10.57 8.71
N ILE A 181 -14.90 -11.72 8.45
CA ILE A 181 -14.23 -11.90 7.16
C ILE A 181 -15.27 -11.85 6.03
N GLN A 182 -16.41 -12.52 6.19
CA GLN A 182 -17.48 -12.49 5.18
C GLN A 182 -18.33 -11.23 5.30
N GLY A 183 -18.34 -10.42 4.24
CA GLY A 183 -19.13 -9.18 4.15
C GLY A 183 -18.55 -7.99 4.92
N GLY A 184 -17.49 -8.19 5.73
CA GLY A 184 -16.84 -7.14 6.51
C GLY A 184 -15.79 -6.34 5.74
N ASN A 185 -15.03 -5.50 6.46
CA ASN A 185 -13.93 -4.71 5.89
C ASN A 185 -12.70 -5.56 5.53
N ASN A 186 -12.64 -6.80 5.98
CA ASN A 186 -11.59 -7.76 5.69
C ASN A 186 -11.96 -8.73 4.55
N ASP A 187 -13.15 -8.61 4.00
CA ASP A 187 -13.59 -9.30 2.80
C ASP A 187 -13.31 -8.44 1.58
N SER A 188 -12.21 -8.72 0.89
CA SER A 188 -11.84 -7.96 -0.31
C SER A 188 -12.86 -8.10 -1.45
N LEU A 189 -13.58 -9.24 -1.52
CA LEU A 189 -14.63 -9.44 -2.51
C LEU A 189 -15.86 -8.57 -2.20
N ALA A 190 -16.22 -8.43 -0.92
CA ALA A 190 -17.29 -7.53 -0.48
C ALA A 190 -16.89 -6.05 -0.66
N LEU A 191 -15.60 -5.73 -0.53
CA LEU A 191 -15.10 -4.39 -0.83
C LEU A 191 -15.28 -4.02 -2.30
N LEU A 192 -15.12 -4.96 -3.23
CA LEU A 192 -15.42 -4.73 -4.65
C LEU A 192 -16.91 -4.46 -4.90
N ASP A 193 -17.82 -5.18 -4.22
CA ASP A 193 -19.26 -4.92 -4.33
C ASP A 193 -19.60 -3.50 -3.86
N ARG A 194 -19.01 -3.06 -2.75
CA ARG A 194 -19.17 -1.69 -2.23
C ARG A 194 -18.62 -0.64 -3.18
N ALA A 195 -17.44 -0.92 -3.78
CA ALA A 195 -16.85 -0.06 -4.79
C ALA A 195 -17.74 0.06 -6.03
N ALA A 196 -18.31 -1.05 -6.52
CA ALA A 196 -19.25 -1.05 -7.64
C ALA A 196 -20.55 -0.30 -7.31
N ALA A 197 -21.11 -0.48 -6.11
CA ALA A 197 -22.28 0.26 -5.66
C ALA A 197 -22.01 1.77 -5.56
N ARG A 198 -20.82 2.16 -5.15
CA ARG A 198 -20.35 3.54 -5.11
C ARG A 198 -20.21 4.13 -6.53
N LYS A 199 -19.58 3.38 -7.43
CA LYS A 199 -19.45 3.75 -8.86
C LYS A 199 -20.80 3.95 -9.52
N ALA A 200 -21.79 3.08 -9.24
CA ALA A 200 -23.14 3.18 -9.78
C ALA A 200 -23.88 4.47 -9.34
N LYS A 201 -23.48 5.06 -8.22
CA LYS A 201 -23.96 6.36 -7.74
C LYS A 201 -23.20 7.56 -8.33
N GLY A 202 -22.21 7.33 -9.18
CA GLY A 202 -21.35 8.38 -9.70
C GLY A 202 -20.32 8.92 -8.69
N GLU A 203 -20.11 8.22 -7.59
CA GLU A 203 -19.12 8.57 -6.57
C GLU A 203 -17.74 8.06 -6.99
N TYR A 204 -16.70 8.74 -6.53
CA TYR A 204 -15.32 8.38 -6.85
C TYR A 204 -14.94 7.02 -6.26
N VAL A 205 -14.32 6.18 -7.08
CA VAL A 205 -13.68 4.92 -6.68
C VAL A 205 -12.23 4.97 -7.16
N PRO A 206 -11.24 4.80 -6.29
CA PRO A 206 -9.85 4.81 -6.70
C PRO A 206 -9.56 3.73 -7.74
N PRO A 207 -8.93 4.04 -8.88
CA PRO A 207 -8.39 3.05 -9.78
C PRO A 207 -7.43 2.11 -9.04
N MET A 208 -7.45 0.82 -9.42
CA MET A 208 -6.68 -0.23 -8.77
C MET A 208 -5.71 -0.90 -9.73
N TYR A 209 -4.54 -1.24 -9.22
CA TYR A 209 -3.56 -2.08 -9.90
C TYR A 209 -3.24 -3.30 -9.03
N HIS A 210 -3.22 -4.50 -9.60
CA HIS A 210 -2.78 -5.71 -8.92
C HIS A 210 -1.89 -6.56 -9.82
N THR A 211 -0.79 -7.05 -9.28
CA THR A 211 0.11 -7.99 -9.96
C THR A 211 0.49 -9.15 -9.04
N VAL A 212 0.69 -10.33 -9.64
CA VAL A 212 1.14 -11.54 -8.93
C VAL A 212 1.97 -12.42 -9.84
N GLY A 213 3.03 -13.03 -9.31
CA GLY A 213 3.83 -14.01 -10.04
C GLY A 213 3.07 -15.32 -10.24
N ARG A 214 3.28 -15.99 -11.40
CA ARG A 214 2.59 -17.27 -11.68
C ARG A 214 3.05 -18.42 -10.81
N GLN A 215 4.25 -18.34 -10.23
CA GLN A 215 4.80 -19.33 -9.28
C GLN A 215 4.64 -18.86 -7.82
N ASP A 216 3.93 -17.77 -7.60
CA ASP A 216 3.64 -17.25 -6.28
C ASP A 216 2.62 -18.15 -5.57
N PHE A 217 2.88 -18.51 -4.31
CA PHE A 217 2.00 -19.39 -3.53
C PHE A 217 0.61 -18.78 -3.26
N ILE A 218 0.47 -17.45 -3.43
CA ILE A 218 -0.82 -16.78 -3.29
C ILE A 218 -1.53 -16.54 -4.65
N TYR A 219 -1.00 -17.05 -5.75
CA TYR A 219 -1.53 -16.81 -7.10
C TYR A 219 -3.03 -17.14 -7.19
N GLU A 220 -3.44 -18.32 -6.73
CA GLU A 220 -4.84 -18.77 -6.79
C GLU A 220 -5.79 -17.88 -5.98
N TYR A 221 -5.33 -17.32 -4.86
CA TYR A 221 -6.13 -16.43 -4.01
C TYR A 221 -6.39 -15.05 -4.64
N SER A 222 -5.70 -14.72 -5.72
CA SER A 222 -5.91 -13.49 -6.50
C SER A 222 -6.95 -13.66 -7.61
N GLN A 223 -7.22 -14.88 -8.07
CA GLN A 223 -7.99 -15.11 -9.30
C GLN A 223 -9.48 -14.78 -9.14
N ALA A 224 -10.10 -15.18 -8.02
CA ALA A 224 -11.51 -14.87 -7.76
C ALA A 224 -11.74 -13.35 -7.65
N TRP A 225 -10.82 -12.65 -6.98
CA TRP A 225 -10.87 -11.20 -6.83
C TRP A 225 -10.69 -10.48 -8.19
N ARG A 226 -9.70 -10.88 -8.99
CA ARG A 226 -9.48 -10.39 -10.34
C ARG A 226 -10.74 -10.52 -11.20
N LYS A 227 -11.30 -11.74 -11.27
CA LYS A 227 -12.50 -12.02 -12.06
C LYS A 227 -13.65 -11.11 -11.64
N LYS A 228 -13.91 -11.01 -10.35
CA LYS A 228 -14.98 -10.18 -9.81
C LYS A 228 -14.78 -8.69 -10.11
N ALA A 229 -13.57 -8.15 -9.95
CA ALA A 229 -13.28 -6.76 -10.27
C ALA A 229 -13.55 -6.43 -11.74
N GLN A 230 -13.18 -7.36 -12.65
CA GLN A 230 -13.44 -7.25 -14.09
C GLN A 230 -14.93 -7.33 -14.41
N GLU A 231 -15.66 -8.28 -13.83
CA GLU A 231 -17.11 -8.45 -14.02
C GLU A 231 -17.91 -7.24 -13.55
N LEU A 232 -17.46 -6.60 -12.48
CA LEU A 232 -18.06 -5.36 -11.95
C LEU A 232 -17.67 -4.11 -12.75
N GLY A 233 -16.79 -4.25 -13.74
CA GLY A 233 -16.33 -3.16 -14.59
C GLY A 233 -15.65 -2.03 -13.82
N LEU A 234 -14.96 -2.35 -12.73
CA LEU A 234 -14.17 -1.38 -11.98
C LEU A 234 -12.95 -0.92 -12.80
N ASP A 235 -12.42 0.26 -12.50
CA ASP A 235 -11.16 0.72 -13.08
C ASP A 235 -10.01 -0.06 -12.44
N PHE A 236 -9.62 -1.14 -13.11
CA PHE A 236 -8.75 -2.16 -12.56
C PHE A 236 -7.78 -2.71 -13.61
N ILE A 237 -6.49 -2.60 -13.33
CA ILE A 237 -5.41 -3.21 -14.11
C ILE A 237 -4.90 -4.43 -13.36
N TYR A 238 -4.84 -5.55 -14.06
CA TYR A 238 -4.22 -6.78 -13.58
C TYR A 238 -3.10 -7.21 -14.50
N THR A 239 -1.96 -7.52 -13.91
CA THR A 239 -0.83 -8.13 -14.62
C THR A 239 -0.33 -9.36 -13.88
N GLU A 240 0.28 -10.27 -14.62
CA GLU A 240 0.94 -11.46 -14.09
C GLU A 240 2.18 -11.77 -14.93
N GLY A 241 3.12 -12.49 -14.39
CA GLY A 241 4.33 -12.89 -15.11
C GLY A 241 5.05 -14.01 -14.38
N GLU A 242 6.16 -14.48 -14.97
CA GLU A 242 7.04 -15.42 -14.30
C GLU A 242 7.62 -14.77 -13.05
N GLY A 243 7.55 -15.47 -11.92
CA GLY A 243 8.06 -14.98 -10.64
C GLY A 243 7.40 -15.62 -9.44
N VAL A 244 8.08 -15.50 -8.32
CA VAL A 244 7.68 -16.04 -7.02
C VAL A 244 7.33 -14.89 -6.06
N HIS A 245 7.02 -15.21 -4.81
CA HIS A 245 6.62 -14.26 -3.77
C HIS A 245 7.81 -13.51 -3.18
N ASP A 246 8.48 -12.68 -3.96
CA ASP A 246 9.63 -11.91 -3.48
C ASP A 246 9.93 -10.63 -4.28
N PHE A 247 10.92 -9.87 -3.82
CA PHE A 247 11.34 -8.62 -4.42
C PHE A 247 11.98 -8.77 -5.81
N SER A 248 12.43 -9.96 -6.21
CA SER A 248 12.93 -10.16 -7.59
C SER A 248 11.81 -9.97 -8.62
N TYR A 249 10.58 -10.35 -8.26
CA TYR A 249 9.40 -10.09 -9.06
C TYR A 249 8.89 -8.64 -8.87
N TRP A 250 8.78 -8.17 -7.63
CA TRP A 250 8.14 -6.89 -7.32
C TRP A 250 8.94 -5.68 -7.80
N ASN A 251 10.27 -5.67 -7.71
CA ASN A 251 11.10 -4.52 -8.11
C ASN A 251 10.88 -4.10 -9.56
N THR A 252 10.83 -5.08 -10.47
CA THR A 252 10.54 -4.81 -11.88
C THR A 252 9.15 -4.18 -12.05
N ARG A 253 8.14 -4.68 -11.32
CA ARG A 253 6.77 -4.18 -11.42
C ARG A 253 6.60 -2.79 -10.83
N ILE A 254 7.33 -2.47 -9.76
CA ILE A 254 7.27 -1.15 -9.13
C ILE A 254 7.68 -0.07 -10.15
N ASP A 255 8.84 -0.19 -10.77
CA ASP A 255 9.36 0.82 -11.69
C ASP A 255 8.63 0.84 -13.04
N GLN A 256 8.33 -0.34 -13.60
CA GLN A 256 7.81 -0.44 -14.96
C GLN A 256 6.29 -0.33 -15.07
N GLU A 257 5.56 -0.60 -14.00
CA GLU A 257 4.10 -0.70 -14.04
C GLU A 257 3.40 0.13 -12.96
N VAL A 258 3.78 0.00 -11.68
CA VAL A 258 3.06 0.66 -10.57
C VAL A 258 3.29 2.17 -10.55
N LEU A 259 4.54 2.61 -10.60
CA LEU A 259 4.83 4.05 -10.59
C LEU A 259 4.37 4.76 -11.87
N PRO A 260 4.49 4.18 -13.07
CA PRO A 260 3.80 4.69 -14.26
C PRO A 260 2.27 4.73 -14.13
N PHE A 261 1.66 3.73 -13.48
CA PHE A 261 0.23 3.78 -13.20
C PHE A 261 -0.12 4.93 -12.26
N PHE A 262 0.70 5.22 -11.25
CA PHE A 262 0.45 6.33 -10.33
C PHE A 262 0.67 7.70 -10.99
N PHE A 263 1.80 7.90 -11.65
CA PHE A 263 2.29 9.22 -12.05
C PHE A 263 2.27 9.48 -13.57
N GLY A 264 1.86 8.48 -14.36
CA GLY A 264 2.06 8.49 -15.81
C GLY A 264 3.51 8.15 -16.18
N ASN A 265 3.72 7.92 -17.49
CA ASN A 265 5.08 7.69 -18.01
C ASN A 265 5.88 8.99 -17.91
N GLN A 266 6.83 9.03 -17.00
CA GLN A 266 7.83 10.11 -16.96
C GLN A 266 8.77 9.87 -18.16
N GLN A 267 8.59 10.67 -19.21
CA GLN A 267 9.60 10.75 -20.27
C GLN A 267 10.79 11.50 -19.66
N GLY A 268 11.90 10.79 -19.46
CA GLY A 268 13.17 11.30 -18.96
C GLY A 268 13.80 12.32 -19.89
#